data_0b02c7f0081f3302208bc0551982367d
#
_entry.id   0b02c7f0081f3302208bc0551982367d
#
_cell.length_a   1.000
_cell.length_b   1.000
_cell.length_c   1.000
_cell.angle_alpha   90.00
_cell.angle_beta   90.00
_cell.angle_gamma   90.00
#
_symmetry.space_group_name_H-M   'P 1'
#
loop_
_entity.id
_entity.type
_entity.pdbx_description
1 polymer ?
#
loop_
_entity_poly.entity_id
_entity_poly.type
_entity_poly.pdbx_seq_one_letter_code
_entity_poly.pdbx_strand_id
1 'polypeptide(L)'
;MLLITRSIKNKVILFLTTIFLVISFSFAEAKNSKDVSNIKVQKKTISHKQKYSLQLVNSKDGHPVRSGNKSWRFEVREGDCGGDKKYSDCKSNRQRTELQTKEYQKRNKEYWYSASIYLPDNYISVAPVRSVFTQIYEKGWKPILMITDRSNEWLEVGRMWSGEYVEMKKGIRINEMKGKWTDILINVRYSRKEDGFMKVWINDKLILESLNIKTFTPYTNKGAKLEWGIYQTGVSDWKRKHGEKP
;
A
#
# COMPACT_ATOMS: atom_id res chain seq x y z
N MET A 1 6.03 9.66 0.03
CA MET A 1 7.38 9.17 0.41
C MET A 1 7.20 7.83 1.10
N LEU A 2 7.82 6.79 0.63
CA LEU A 2 7.80 5.48 1.27
C LEU A 2 9.00 5.37 2.21
N LEU A 3 8.76 5.17 3.50
CA LEU A 3 9.80 4.90 4.49
C LEU A 3 9.70 3.43 4.92
N ILE A 4 10.79 2.70 4.87
CA ILE A 4 10.88 1.35 5.42
C ILE A 4 11.89 1.37 6.55
N THR A 5 11.44 1.01 7.74
CA THR A 5 12.27 0.91 8.94
C THR A 5 12.44 -0.55 9.37
N ARG A 6 13.61 -0.89 9.85
CA ARG A 6 13.92 -2.18 10.48
C ARG A 6 13.75 -2.04 12.00
N SER A 7 13.02 -2.95 12.61
CA SER A 7 12.70 -2.92 14.04
C SER A 7 13.93 -2.87 14.94
N ILE A 8 13.91 -1.97 15.92
CA ILE A 8 14.81 -1.98 17.07
C ILE A 8 13.96 -2.32 18.30
N LYS A 9 14.37 -3.35 19.04
CA LYS A 9 13.76 -3.71 20.33
C LYS A 9 14.11 -2.65 21.36
N ASN A 10 13.17 -1.83 21.79
CA ASN A 10 13.34 -0.96 22.95
C ASN A 10 12.64 -1.57 24.16
N LYS A 11 13.42 -1.83 25.21
CA LYS A 11 12.94 -2.15 26.56
C LYS A 11 12.33 -0.88 27.17
N VAL A 12 11.07 -0.96 27.53
CA VAL A 12 10.39 0.08 28.32
C VAL A 12 10.78 -0.12 29.79
N ILE A 13 11.45 0.87 30.36
CA ILE A 13 11.65 0.98 31.81
C ILE A 13 10.58 1.90 32.37
N LEU A 14 9.71 1.33 33.21
CA LEU A 14 8.64 2.03 33.89
C LEU A 14 9.17 2.75 35.12
N PHE A 15 9.14 4.09 35.14
CA PHE A 15 9.32 4.88 36.37
C PHE A 15 8.01 5.58 36.70
N LEU A 16 7.41 5.19 37.82
CA LEU A 16 6.28 5.88 38.45
C LEU A 16 6.84 7.01 39.35
N THR A 17 6.54 8.26 39.01
CA THR A 17 6.47 9.35 39.99
C THR A 17 5.39 10.36 39.57
N THR A 18 4.67 10.78 40.56
CA THR A 18 3.43 11.55 40.60
C THR A 18 3.59 13.02 40.18
N ILE A 19 2.59 13.51 39.44
CA ILE A 19 1.98 14.86 39.39
C ILE A 19 2.87 16.03 38.92
N PHE A 20 2.68 16.46 37.70
CA PHE A 20 2.20 17.79 37.27
C PHE A 20 1.88 17.73 35.78
N LEU A 21 0.61 18.07 35.45
CA LEU A 21 0.07 18.03 34.10
C LEU A 21 0.62 19.24 33.31
N VAL A 22 1.73 19.05 32.60
CA VAL A 22 2.13 19.89 31.49
C VAL A 22 2.16 18.96 30.28
N ILE A 23 1.13 19.05 29.44
CA ILE A 23 1.11 18.35 28.15
C ILE A 23 2.09 19.07 27.24
N SER A 24 3.36 18.74 27.34
CA SER A 24 4.32 18.97 26.28
C SER A 24 4.31 17.74 25.40
N PHE A 25 3.73 17.88 24.21
CA PHE A 25 3.96 16.92 23.14
C PHE A 25 5.43 16.97 22.76
N SER A 26 6.25 16.20 23.46
CA SER A 26 7.58 15.89 22.97
C SER A 26 7.40 14.93 21.81
N PHE A 27 7.48 15.47 20.60
CA PHE A 27 7.83 14.64 19.47
C PHE A 27 9.19 14.03 19.80
N ALA A 28 9.22 12.75 20.10
CA ALA A 28 10.47 12.03 20.17
C ALA A 28 11.09 12.10 18.77
N GLU A 29 12.02 13.02 18.57
CA GLU A 29 12.93 12.96 17.44
C GLU A 29 13.56 11.56 17.47
N ALA A 30 13.31 10.77 16.47
CA ALA A 30 14.02 9.52 16.25
C ALA A 30 15.50 9.84 15.98
N LYS A 31 16.24 10.08 17.05
CA LYS A 31 17.69 10.15 17.00
C LYS A 31 18.22 8.77 16.69
N ASN A 32 18.60 8.59 15.47
CA ASN A 32 19.34 7.56 14.75
C ASN A 32 18.56 6.95 13.58
N SER A 33 18.33 7.76 12.55
CA SER A 33 17.83 7.33 11.25
C SER A 33 18.87 6.52 10.43
N LYS A 34 19.88 5.92 11.06
CA LYS A 34 20.87 5.09 10.35
C LYS A 34 20.30 3.80 9.76
N ASP A 35 19.08 3.39 10.16
CA ASP A 35 18.43 2.17 9.69
C ASP A 35 17.23 2.38 8.77
N VAL A 36 16.96 3.59 8.32
CA VAL A 36 16.02 3.81 7.23
C VAL A 36 16.72 3.38 5.93
N SER A 37 16.59 2.12 5.58
CA SER A 37 17.08 1.64 4.31
C SER A 37 16.28 2.34 3.21
N ASN A 38 16.93 3.17 2.41
CA ASN A 38 16.36 3.72 1.18
C ASN A 38 15.98 2.57 0.25
N ILE A 39 14.75 2.06 0.38
CA ILE A 39 14.28 1.02 -0.50
C ILE A 39 14.26 1.59 -1.91
N LYS A 40 15.10 0.98 -2.73
CA LYS A 40 15.11 1.27 -4.16
C LYS A 40 13.79 0.82 -4.77
N VAL A 41 13.15 1.75 -5.47
CA VAL A 41 11.86 1.54 -6.13
C VAL A 41 12.03 1.66 -7.64
N GLN A 42 11.09 1.07 -8.36
CA GLN A 42 11.02 1.15 -9.82
C GLN A 42 9.57 1.10 -10.29
N LYS A 43 9.29 1.70 -11.47
CA LYS A 43 8.01 1.51 -12.14
C LYS A 43 7.83 0.02 -12.46
N LYS A 44 6.65 -0.51 -12.17
CA LYS A 44 6.33 -1.90 -12.51
C LYS A 44 6.29 -2.06 -14.03
N THR A 45 6.95 -3.07 -14.54
CA THR A 45 7.18 -3.26 -15.99
C THR A 45 5.89 -3.32 -16.80
N ILE A 46 4.83 -3.90 -16.23
CA ILE A 46 3.53 -4.06 -16.88
C ILE A 46 2.60 -2.85 -16.69
N SER A 47 3.04 -1.77 -16.03
CA SER A 47 2.26 -0.52 -15.97
C SER A 47 2.20 0.14 -17.34
N HIS A 48 1.10 0.85 -17.62
CA HIS A 48 0.99 1.56 -18.90
C HIS A 48 2.07 2.65 -19.04
N LYS A 49 2.38 3.02 -20.28
CA LYS A 49 3.58 3.81 -20.60
C LYS A 49 3.34 5.30 -20.86
N GLN A 50 2.10 5.77 -20.71
CA GLN A 50 1.77 7.18 -20.91
C GLN A 50 2.59 8.08 -19.99
N LYS A 51 2.97 9.26 -20.46
CA LYS A 51 3.82 10.21 -19.70
C LYS A 51 3.15 10.69 -18.41
N TYR A 52 1.83 10.83 -18.41
CA TYR A 52 1.07 11.24 -17.24
C TYR A 52 0.92 10.15 -16.18
N SER A 53 1.15 8.89 -16.53
CA SER A 53 0.84 7.73 -15.67
C SER A 53 1.54 7.76 -14.32
N LEU A 54 2.81 8.16 -14.33
CA LEU A 54 3.66 8.21 -13.15
C LEU A 54 4.56 9.43 -13.24
N GLN A 55 4.36 10.36 -12.35
CA GLN A 55 5.10 11.62 -12.32
C GLN A 55 5.68 11.86 -10.93
N LEU A 56 6.93 12.32 -10.88
CA LEU A 56 7.49 12.86 -9.65
C LEU A 56 7.17 14.35 -9.63
N VAL A 57 6.21 14.73 -8.78
CA VAL A 57 5.70 16.10 -8.67
C VAL A 57 6.30 16.83 -7.48
N ASN A 58 6.23 18.15 -7.49
CA ASN A 58 6.89 19.04 -6.54
C ASN A 58 5.85 19.94 -5.84
N SER A 59 6.06 20.22 -4.57
CA SER A 59 5.23 21.17 -3.80
C SER A 59 5.25 22.59 -4.35
N LYS A 60 6.36 23.01 -4.99
CA LYS A 60 6.47 24.32 -5.65
C LYS A 60 5.50 24.50 -6.81
N ASP A 61 5.07 23.40 -7.41
CA ASP A 61 4.11 23.39 -8.53
C ASP A 61 2.66 23.21 -8.04
N GLY A 62 2.40 23.41 -6.73
CA GLY A 62 1.07 23.30 -6.12
C GLY A 62 0.60 21.86 -5.86
N HIS A 63 1.47 20.87 -6.05
CA HIS A 63 1.09 19.47 -5.78
C HIS A 63 1.15 19.13 -4.29
N PRO A 64 0.23 18.30 -3.77
CA PRO A 64 0.29 17.82 -2.40
C PRO A 64 1.55 17.00 -2.17
N VAL A 65 2.25 17.31 -1.06
CA VAL A 65 3.44 16.60 -0.62
C VAL A 65 3.34 16.32 0.88
N ARG A 66 3.52 15.08 1.30
CA ARG A 66 3.40 14.66 2.70
C ARG A 66 4.64 15.01 3.52
N SER A 67 5.82 14.84 2.90
CA SER A 67 7.12 15.08 3.55
C SER A 67 8.18 15.41 2.51
N GLY A 68 9.11 16.31 2.86
CA GLY A 68 10.09 16.83 1.91
C GLY A 68 9.43 17.79 0.90
N ASN A 69 9.84 17.70 -0.37
CA ASN A 69 9.36 18.61 -1.42
C ASN A 69 8.80 17.89 -2.66
N LYS A 70 8.70 16.56 -2.64
CA LYS A 70 8.24 15.75 -3.77
C LYS A 70 7.31 14.64 -3.36
N SER A 71 6.39 14.28 -4.25
CA SER A 71 5.55 13.10 -4.14
C SER A 71 5.39 12.41 -5.50
N TRP A 72 5.05 11.13 -5.47
CA TRP A 72 4.67 10.41 -6.67
C TRP A 72 3.19 10.64 -6.96
N ARG A 73 2.88 11.08 -8.19
CA ARG A 73 1.52 11.16 -8.72
C ARG A 73 1.28 10.00 -9.66
N PHE A 74 0.18 9.31 -9.44
CA PHE A 74 -0.28 8.19 -10.27
C PHE A 74 -1.58 8.59 -10.97
N GLU A 75 -1.71 8.21 -12.22
CA GLU A 75 -2.92 8.47 -12.99
C GLU A 75 -3.18 7.32 -13.96
N VAL A 76 -4.44 6.89 -14.02
CA VAL A 76 -4.96 5.89 -14.95
C VAL A 76 -6.21 6.47 -15.58
N ARG A 77 -6.30 6.39 -16.90
CA ARG A 77 -7.44 6.84 -17.70
C ARG A 77 -8.07 5.66 -18.41
N GLU A 78 -9.28 5.85 -18.89
CA GLU A 78 -9.95 4.84 -19.71
C GLU A 78 -9.05 4.37 -20.86
N GLY A 79 -8.97 3.05 -21.04
CA GLY A 79 -8.20 2.44 -22.11
C GLY A 79 -6.69 2.36 -21.87
N ASP A 80 -6.18 2.80 -20.70
CA ASP A 80 -4.78 2.66 -20.34
C ASP A 80 -4.40 1.20 -20.19
N CYS A 81 -3.77 0.65 -21.23
CA CYS A 81 -3.32 -0.73 -21.24
C CYS A 81 -1.86 -0.83 -20.84
N GLY A 82 -1.61 -1.48 -19.72
CA GLY A 82 -0.30 -1.98 -19.37
C GLY A 82 -0.05 -3.37 -19.95
N GLY A 83 1.19 -3.80 -19.91
CA GLY A 83 1.55 -5.14 -20.35
C GLY A 83 2.97 -5.29 -20.82
N ASP A 84 3.31 -6.50 -21.21
CA ASP A 84 4.56 -6.88 -21.83
C ASP A 84 4.31 -7.86 -23.00
N LYS A 85 5.36 -8.52 -23.50
CA LYS A 85 5.24 -9.47 -24.64
C LYS A 85 4.31 -10.65 -24.35
N LYS A 86 4.10 -11.01 -23.08
CA LYS A 86 3.36 -12.22 -22.65
C LYS A 86 2.03 -11.91 -21.97
N TYR A 87 1.82 -10.67 -21.53
CA TYR A 87 0.70 -10.29 -20.70
C TYR A 87 0.13 -8.93 -21.12
N SER A 88 -1.19 -8.80 -21.10
CA SER A 88 -1.92 -7.55 -21.35
C SER A 88 -2.96 -7.31 -20.26
N ASP A 89 -2.90 -6.15 -19.65
CA ASP A 89 -3.90 -5.71 -18.68
C ASP A 89 -5.29 -5.61 -19.32
N CYS A 90 -5.41 -5.03 -20.50
CA CYS A 90 -6.70 -4.91 -21.20
C CYS A 90 -7.33 -6.27 -21.50
N LYS A 91 -6.55 -7.23 -22.01
CA LYS A 91 -7.06 -8.59 -22.24
C LYS A 91 -7.46 -9.29 -20.95
N SER A 92 -6.90 -8.87 -19.83
CA SER A 92 -7.17 -9.41 -18.49
C SER A 92 -8.19 -8.58 -17.71
N ASN A 93 -8.91 -7.66 -18.37
CA ASN A 93 -9.90 -6.78 -17.75
C ASN A 93 -9.33 -5.93 -16.61
N ARG A 94 -8.16 -5.32 -16.85
CA ARG A 94 -7.37 -4.57 -15.86
C ARG A 94 -6.72 -3.36 -16.48
N GLN A 95 -6.33 -2.42 -15.62
CA GLN A 95 -5.44 -1.31 -15.97
C GLN A 95 -4.61 -0.89 -14.76
N ARG A 96 -3.41 -0.36 -14.97
CA ARG A 96 -2.54 0.01 -13.85
C ARG A 96 -1.45 1.01 -14.17
N THR A 97 -1.07 1.72 -13.10
CA THR A 97 0.23 2.35 -12.96
C THR A 97 0.72 2.15 -11.53
N GLU A 98 1.82 1.44 -11.38
CA GLU A 98 2.35 1.05 -10.07
C GLU A 98 3.87 1.24 -10.00
N LEU A 99 4.35 1.60 -8.82
CA LEU A 99 5.72 1.39 -8.38
C LEU A 99 5.83 0.07 -7.61
N GLN A 100 7.01 -0.50 -7.58
CA GLN A 100 7.33 -1.68 -6.78
C GLN A 100 8.73 -1.57 -6.19
N THR A 101 8.99 -2.28 -5.10
CA THR A 101 10.35 -2.45 -4.59
C THR A 101 11.22 -3.16 -5.63
N LYS A 102 12.48 -2.72 -5.81
CA LYS A 102 13.42 -3.40 -6.72
C LYS A 102 13.76 -4.78 -6.19
N GLU A 103 14.11 -4.84 -4.91
CA GLU A 103 14.51 -6.07 -4.26
C GLU A 103 13.31 -6.87 -3.75
N TYR A 104 13.45 -8.18 -3.77
CA TYR A 104 12.49 -9.07 -3.12
C TYR A 104 12.73 -9.13 -1.62
N GLN A 105 11.66 -9.02 -0.87
CA GLN A 105 11.67 -9.20 0.58
C GLN A 105 11.86 -10.67 0.91
N LYS A 106 12.79 -10.97 1.81
CA LYS A 106 13.22 -12.33 2.13
C LYS A 106 12.30 -12.98 3.17
N ARG A 107 12.17 -14.29 3.09
CA ARG A 107 11.51 -15.10 4.12
C ARG A 107 12.25 -15.05 5.44
N ASN A 108 11.55 -15.37 6.52
CA ASN A 108 12.04 -15.40 7.91
C ASN A 108 12.62 -14.07 8.37
N LYS A 109 12.14 -12.97 7.74
CA LYS A 109 12.48 -11.58 8.09
C LYS A 109 11.22 -10.78 8.34
N GLU A 110 11.36 -9.84 9.24
CA GLU A 110 10.36 -8.83 9.53
C GLU A 110 10.66 -7.56 8.74
N TYR A 111 9.60 -6.93 8.25
CA TYR A 111 9.67 -5.68 7.50
C TYR A 111 8.62 -4.71 7.98
N TRP A 112 8.98 -3.45 7.95
CA TRP A 112 8.09 -2.33 8.14
C TRP A 112 8.01 -1.52 6.86
N TYR A 113 6.79 -1.17 6.45
CA TYR A 113 6.53 -0.34 5.28
C TYR A 113 5.63 0.81 5.67
N SER A 114 5.95 1.99 5.19
CA SER A 114 5.14 3.19 5.39
C SER A 114 4.86 3.84 4.05
N ALA A 115 3.62 4.22 3.82
CA ALA A 115 3.18 4.99 2.67
C ALA A 115 2.07 5.95 3.08
N SER A 116 2.02 7.13 2.46
CA SER A 116 0.90 8.05 2.61
C SER A 116 0.20 8.19 1.27
N ILE A 117 -1.13 8.13 1.28
CA ILE A 117 -1.99 8.28 0.11
C ILE A 117 -2.73 9.61 0.24
N TYR A 118 -2.74 10.39 -0.84
CA TYR A 118 -3.57 11.56 -0.99
C TYR A 118 -4.58 11.31 -2.10
N LEU A 119 -5.86 11.36 -1.78
CA LEU A 119 -6.94 11.40 -2.76
C LEU A 119 -7.33 12.87 -2.97
N PRO A 120 -7.38 13.39 -4.20
CA PRO A 120 -7.83 14.77 -4.44
C PRO A 120 -9.28 14.96 -3.99
N ASP A 121 -9.68 16.20 -3.70
CA ASP A 121 -11.05 16.52 -3.25
C ASP A 121 -12.12 16.03 -4.22
N ASN A 122 -11.82 16.09 -5.51
CA ASN A 122 -12.68 15.62 -6.58
C ASN A 122 -12.50 14.15 -6.94
N TYR A 123 -11.83 13.35 -6.09
CA TYR A 123 -11.70 11.91 -6.33
C TYR A 123 -13.07 11.25 -6.45
N ILE A 124 -13.25 10.49 -7.53
CA ILE A 124 -14.42 9.67 -7.77
C ILE A 124 -14.00 8.21 -7.71
N SER A 125 -14.65 7.44 -6.84
CA SER A 125 -14.47 6.00 -6.82
C SER A 125 -15.07 5.37 -8.07
N VAL A 126 -14.34 4.47 -8.65
CA VAL A 126 -14.80 3.69 -9.82
C VAL A 126 -15.43 2.35 -9.41
N ALA A 127 -15.94 2.24 -8.18
CA ALA A 127 -16.67 1.05 -7.76
C ALA A 127 -17.86 0.75 -8.70
N PRO A 128 -18.08 -0.49 -9.08
CA PRO A 128 -17.59 -1.75 -8.51
C PRO A 128 -16.21 -2.20 -9.02
N VAL A 129 -15.54 -1.45 -9.90
CA VAL A 129 -14.15 -1.69 -10.27
C VAL A 129 -13.28 -1.54 -9.02
N ARG A 130 -12.55 -2.57 -8.70
CA ARG A 130 -11.66 -2.55 -7.53
C ARG A 130 -10.39 -1.77 -7.83
N SER A 131 -10.16 -0.68 -7.11
CA SER A 131 -8.91 0.08 -7.14
C SER A 131 -8.00 -0.35 -6.01
N VAL A 132 -6.87 -0.97 -6.33
CA VAL A 132 -5.82 -1.36 -5.38
C VAL A 132 -4.82 -0.23 -5.30
N PHE A 133 -4.61 0.34 -4.11
CA PHE A 133 -3.62 1.40 -3.87
C PHE A 133 -2.29 0.86 -3.36
N THR A 134 -2.35 -0.24 -2.61
CA THR A 134 -1.15 -0.90 -2.06
C THR A 134 -1.39 -2.39 -2.02
N GLN A 135 -0.37 -3.16 -2.41
CA GLN A 135 -0.40 -4.61 -2.27
C GLN A 135 0.98 -5.17 -1.95
N ILE A 136 0.99 -6.28 -1.24
CA ILE A 136 2.17 -7.14 -1.13
C ILE A 136 1.93 -8.35 -2.01
N TYR A 137 2.81 -8.53 -2.98
CA TYR A 137 2.69 -9.57 -4.00
C TYR A 137 3.82 -10.58 -3.88
N GLU A 138 3.47 -11.85 -3.71
CA GLU A 138 4.42 -12.95 -3.71
C GLU A 138 4.78 -13.33 -5.15
N LYS A 139 6.07 -13.26 -5.49
CA LYS A 139 6.50 -13.43 -6.89
C LYS A 139 6.16 -14.80 -7.47
N GLY A 140 5.53 -14.74 -8.63
CA GLY A 140 5.12 -15.94 -9.38
C GLY A 140 3.87 -16.58 -8.81
N TRP A 141 3.19 -15.91 -7.86
CA TRP A 141 1.98 -16.43 -7.26
C TRP A 141 0.88 -15.37 -7.16
N LYS A 142 0.50 -14.96 -5.98
CA LYS A 142 -0.67 -14.12 -5.71
C LYS A 142 -0.35 -13.02 -4.69
N PRO A 143 -1.17 -11.97 -4.59
CA PRO A 143 -1.06 -11.04 -3.49
C PRO A 143 -1.39 -11.73 -2.16
N ILE A 144 -0.72 -11.27 -1.10
CA ILE A 144 -0.95 -11.70 0.28
C ILE A 144 -1.57 -10.59 1.14
N LEU A 145 -1.49 -9.35 0.66
CA LEU A 145 -2.17 -8.18 1.22
C LEU A 145 -2.63 -7.29 0.08
N MET A 146 -3.84 -6.76 0.18
CA MET A 146 -4.33 -5.67 -0.66
C MET A 146 -5.01 -4.60 0.20
N ILE A 147 -4.78 -3.33 -0.14
CA ILE A 147 -5.49 -2.17 0.41
C ILE A 147 -6.21 -1.51 -0.75
N THR A 148 -7.55 -1.48 -0.68
CA THR A 148 -8.40 -1.25 -1.85
C THR A 148 -9.58 -0.34 -1.58
N ASP A 149 -9.97 0.44 -2.59
CA ASP A 149 -11.34 0.94 -2.75
C ASP A 149 -12.09 0.03 -3.73
N ARG A 150 -13.20 -0.56 -3.28
CA ARG A 150 -14.06 -1.44 -4.10
C ARG A 150 -15.55 -1.20 -3.89
N SER A 151 -15.91 -0.41 -2.89
CA SER A 151 -17.29 -0.14 -2.50
C SER A 151 -17.69 1.33 -2.62
N ASN A 152 -16.73 2.23 -2.88
CA ASN A 152 -16.87 3.69 -2.76
C ASN A 152 -17.23 4.15 -1.33
N GLU A 153 -17.03 3.31 -0.35
CA GLU A 153 -17.41 3.60 1.03
C GLU A 153 -16.20 3.57 1.96
N TRP A 154 -15.42 2.50 1.86
CA TRP A 154 -14.31 2.23 2.75
C TRP A 154 -13.02 1.93 1.99
N LEU A 155 -11.90 2.44 2.49
CA LEU A 155 -10.61 1.83 2.22
C LEU A 155 -10.56 0.52 3.00
N GLU A 156 -10.52 -0.59 2.27
CA GLU A 156 -10.54 -1.94 2.85
C GLU A 156 -9.13 -2.52 2.88
N VAL A 157 -8.82 -3.22 3.97
CA VAL A 157 -7.56 -3.94 4.17
C VAL A 157 -7.85 -5.43 4.12
N GLY A 158 -7.35 -6.11 3.12
CA GLY A 158 -7.60 -7.53 2.90
C GLY A 158 -6.32 -8.36 2.96
N ARG A 159 -6.26 -9.29 3.93
CA ARG A 159 -5.27 -10.37 3.93
C ARG A 159 -5.74 -11.47 2.99
N MET A 160 -4.81 -11.99 2.20
CA MET A 160 -5.11 -12.99 1.19
C MET A 160 -4.26 -14.25 1.39
N TRP A 161 -4.81 -15.37 0.96
CA TRP A 161 -4.11 -16.64 0.89
C TRP A 161 -4.52 -17.37 -0.40
N SER A 162 -3.55 -17.82 -1.17
CA SER A 162 -3.77 -18.49 -2.47
C SER A 162 -4.67 -17.73 -3.45
N GLY A 163 -4.76 -16.41 -3.32
CA GLY A 163 -5.55 -15.54 -4.18
C GLY A 163 -6.94 -15.20 -3.67
N GLU A 164 -7.35 -15.78 -2.54
CA GLU A 164 -8.64 -15.52 -1.90
C GLU A 164 -8.47 -14.64 -0.66
N TYR A 165 -9.47 -13.81 -0.38
CA TYR A 165 -9.52 -13.07 0.87
C TYR A 165 -9.84 -14.02 2.03
N VAL A 166 -8.93 -14.10 3.00
CA VAL A 166 -9.14 -14.87 4.23
C VAL A 166 -9.47 -13.98 5.44
N GLU A 167 -9.22 -12.69 5.31
CA GLU A 167 -9.62 -11.68 6.28
C GLU A 167 -9.78 -10.34 5.57
N MET A 168 -10.83 -9.59 5.92
CA MET A 168 -11.09 -8.25 5.40
C MET A 168 -11.58 -7.33 6.49
N LYS A 169 -10.98 -6.14 6.57
CA LYS A 169 -11.33 -5.10 7.55
C LYS A 169 -11.64 -3.78 6.83
N LYS A 170 -12.62 -3.07 7.35
CA LYS A 170 -12.90 -1.67 6.99
C LYS A 170 -11.90 -0.76 7.69
N GLY A 171 -11.17 0.04 6.94
CA GLY A 171 -10.17 0.98 7.45
C GLY A 171 -10.74 2.35 7.74
N ILE A 172 -10.65 3.26 6.77
CA ILE A 172 -11.16 4.63 6.82
C ILE A 172 -12.19 4.82 5.71
N ARG A 173 -13.14 5.74 5.88
CA ARG A 173 -14.07 6.08 4.80
C ARG A 173 -13.37 6.83 3.66
N ILE A 174 -13.69 6.50 2.43
CA ILE A 174 -13.10 7.14 1.24
C ILE A 174 -13.32 8.65 1.26
N ASN A 175 -14.48 9.12 1.70
CA ASN A 175 -14.77 10.55 1.80
C ASN A 175 -13.90 11.27 2.83
N GLU A 176 -13.44 10.59 3.87
CA GLU A 176 -12.54 11.16 4.88
C GLU A 176 -11.10 11.30 4.39
N MET A 177 -10.74 10.58 3.31
CA MET A 177 -9.42 10.64 2.69
C MET A 177 -9.28 11.79 1.69
N LYS A 178 -10.40 12.31 1.15
CA LYS A 178 -10.39 13.35 0.13
C LYS A 178 -9.78 14.64 0.67
N GLY A 179 -8.89 15.26 -0.11
CA GLY A 179 -8.17 16.48 0.27
C GLY A 179 -7.20 16.30 1.42
N LYS A 180 -6.94 15.08 1.87
CA LYS A 180 -6.11 14.78 3.04
C LYS A 180 -5.14 13.64 2.77
N TRP A 181 -4.04 13.64 3.51
CA TRP A 181 -3.13 12.52 3.57
C TRP A 181 -3.66 11.44 4.51
N THR A 182 -3.64 10.22 4.04
CA THR A 182 -3.94 9.01 4.81
C THR A 182 -2.66 8.20 4.94
N ASP A 183 -2.18 8.04 6.16
CA ASP A 183 -0.96 7.32 6.45
C ASP A 183 -1.25 5.82 6.64
N ILE A 184 -0.47 4.99 5.98
CA ILE A 184 -0.56 3.54 6.05
C ILE A 184 0.78 3.01 6.57
N LEU A 185 0.72 2.22 7.63
CA LEU A 185 1.88 1.50 8.17
C LEU A 185 1.59 0.00 8.12
N ILE A 186 2.53 -0.77 7.62
CA ILE A 186 2.43 -2.22 7.51
C ILE A 186 3.63 -2.83 8.21
N ASN A 187 3.37 -3.77 9.11
CA ASN A 187 4.39 -4.61 9.71
C ASN A 187 4.11 -6.06 9.34
N VAL A 188 5.08 -6.73 8.78
CA VAL A 188 4.92 -8.12 8.34
C VAL A 188 6.18 -8.93 8.62
N ARG A 189 6.00 -10.10 9.23
CA ARG A 189 7.01 -11.16 9.26
C ARG A 189 6.68 -12.20 8.22
N TYR A 190 7.55 -12.33 7.25
CA TYR A 190 7.38 -13.32 6.19
C TYR A 190 7.80 -14.71 6.67
N SER A 191 6.87 -15.66 6.67
CA SER A 191 7.15 -17.05 7.07
C SER A 191 6.27 -18.06 6.32
N ARG A 192 6.80 -19.24 6.12
CA ARG A 192 6.03 -20.42 5.69
C ARG A 192 5.49 -21.25 6.85
N LYS A 193 5.91 -20.92 8.07
CA LYS A 193 5.43 -21.51 9.31
C LYS A 193 4.38 -20.59 9.93
N GLU A 194 3.68 -21.07 10.93
CA GLU A 194 2.70 -20.31 11.71
C GLU A 194 3.37 -19.41 12.78
N ASP A 195 4.57 -18.89 12.47
CA ASP A 195 5.28 -17.89 13.24
C ASP A 195 5.35 -16.53 12.51
N GLY A 196 4.67 -16.42 11.37
CA GLY A 196 4.49 -15.17 10.66
C GLY A 196 3.38 -14.31 11.26
N PHE A 197 3.34 -13.06 10.87
CA PHE A 197 2.28 -12.14 11.24
C PHE A 197 2.13 -11.04 10.20
N MET A 198 0.99 -10.35 10.25
CA MET A 198 0.70 -9.17 9.45
C MET A 198 -0.13 -8.19 10.27
N LYS A 199 0.34 -6.95 10.35
CA LYS A 199 -0.34 -5.85 11.03
C LYS A 199 -0.43 -4.65 10.08
N VAL A 200 -1.57 -3.97 10.06
CA VAL A 200 -1.79 -2.78 9.25
C VAL A 200 -2.46 -1.71 10.08
N TRP A 201 -1.88 -0.52 10.08
CA TRP A 201 -2.45 0.68 10.68
C TRP A 201 -2.84 1.66 9.57
N ILE A 202 -3.91 2.40 9.81
CA ILE A 202 -4.33 3.56 9.00
C ILE A 202 -4.51 4.73 9.97
N ASN A 203 -3.79 5.84 9.74
CA ASN A 203 -3.76 7.01 10.61
C ASN A 203 -3.61 6.60 12.08
N ASP A 204 -2.56 5.82 12.39
CA ASP A 204 -2.19 5.29 13.70
C ASP A 204 -3.19 4.29 14.33
N LYS A 205 -4.36 4.07 13.72
CA LYS A 205 -5.34 3.08 14.18
C LYS A 205 -4.99 1.70 13.62
N LEU A 206 -4.83 0.71 14.48
CA LEU A 206 -4.66 -0.70 14.09
C LEU A 206 -5.97 -1.21 13.44
N ILE A 207 -5.88 -1.61 12.18
CA ILE A 207 -7.02 -2.06 11.38
C ILE A 207 -7.02 -3.58 11.23
N LEU A 208 -5.85 -4.15 10.97
CA LEU A 208 -5.69 -5.60 10.80
C LEU A 208 -4.52 -6.07 11.66
N GLU A 209 -4.77 -7.13 12.42
CA GLU A 209 -3.74 -7.87 13.13
C GLU A 209 -3.99 -9.37 12.96
N SER A 210 -3.10 -10.05 12.26
CA SER A 210 -3.12 -11.50 12.07
C SER A 210 -1.81 -12.06 12.59
N LEU A 211 -1.87 -12.83 13.65
CA LEU A 211 -0.72 -13.43 14.34
C LEU A 211 -0.70 -14.95 14.09
N ASN A 212 0.48 -15.55 14.25
CA ASN A 212 0.67 -17.00 14.13
C ASN A 212 0.14 -17.56 12.80
N ILE A 213 0.50 -16.89 11.71
CA ILE A 213 0.01 -17.23 10.37
C ILE A 213 1.17 -17.54 9.43
N LYS A 214 0.87 -18.35 8.40
CA LYS A 214 1.72 -18.45 7.22
C LYS A 214 1.49 -17.20 6.36
N THR A 215 2.55 -16.48 6.05
CA THR A 215 2.53 -15.28 5.18
C THR A 215 3.17 -15.54 3.82
N PHE A 216 3.77 -16.72 3.63
CA PHE A 216 4.31 -17.19 2.35
C PHE A 216 3.75 -18.55 1.99
N THR A 217 3.38 -18.68 0.71
CA THR A 217 2.97 -19.97 0.17
C THR A 217 4.17 -20.89 -0.09
N PRO A 218 3.97 -22.22 -0.22
CA PRO A 218 5.05 -23.14 -0.57
C PRO A 218 5.52 -22.99 -2.03
N TYR A 219 4.76 -22.30 -2.88
CA TYR A 219 4.90 -22.33 -4.35
C TYR A 219 5.99 -21.41 -4.91
N THR A 220 6.55 -20.50 -4.12
CA THR A 220 7.62 -19.62 -4.59
C THR A 220 8.78 -19.53 -3.62
N ASN A 221 10.00 -19.43 -4.18
CA ASN A 221 11.23 -19.21 -3.42
C ASN A 221 11.77 -17.77 -3.54
N LYS A 222 11.10 -16.93 -4.35
CA LYS A 222 11.68 -15.65 -4.75
C LYS A 222 11.40 -14.50 -3.80
N GLY A 223 10.46 -14.65 -2.86
CA GLY A 223 10.10 -13.60 -1.91
C GLY A 223 8.94 -12.72 -2.40
N ALA A 224 8.64 -11.68 -1.64
CA ALA A 224 7.56 -10.75 -1.92
C ALA A 224 8.06 -9.38 -2.36
N LYS A 225 7.19 -8.60 -2.99
CA LYS A 225 7.37 -7.18 -3.27
C LYS A 225 6.23 -6.38 -2.72
N LEU A 226 6.53 -5.21 -2.19
CA LEU A 226 5.54 -4.18 -1.98
C LEU A 226 5.33 -3.43 -3.29
N GLU A 227 4.07 -3.24 -3.65
CA GLU A 227 3.63 -2.48 -4.80
C GLU A 227 2.63 -1.42 -4.35
N TRP A 228 2.66 -0.24 -4.97
CA TRP A 228 1.73 0.84 -4.69
C TRP A 228 1.50 1.70 -5.92
N GLY A 229 0.35 2.35 -5.96
CA GLY A 229 -0.10 3.15 -7.09
C GLY A 229 -1.59 2.97 -7.33
N ILE A 230 -1.97 2.77 -8.57
CA ILE A 230 -3.34 2.46 -8.98
C ILE A 230 -3.31 1.18 -9.80
N TYR A 231 -4.00 0.15 -9.30
CA TYR A 231 -4.24 -1.08 -10.02
C TYR A 231 -5.73 -1.40 -9.98
N GLN A 232 -6.38 -1.32 -11.12
CA GLN A 232 -7.81 -1.55 -11.25
C GLN A 232 -8.07 -2.93 -11.85
N THR A 233 -9.03 -3.66 -11.27
CA THR A 233 -9.45 -4.98 -11.72
C THR A 233 -10.95 -5.03 -11.88
N GLY A 234 -11.43 -5.72 -12.93
CA GLY A 234 -12.85 -5.76 -13.25
C GLY A 234 -13.32 -4.48 -13.95
N VAL A 235 -12.51 -3.92 -14.83
CA VAL A 235 -12.79 -2.64 -15.51
C VAL A 235 -14.12 -2.70 -16.29
N SER A 236 -14.47 -3.86 -16.87
CA SER A 236 -15.75 -4.07 -17.54
C SER A 236 -16.97 -3.99 -16.61
N ASP A 237 -16.77 -4.10 -15.29
CA ASP A 237 -17.88 -4.04 -14.31
C ASP A 237 -18.52 -2.65 -14.28
N TRP A 238 -17.72 -1.61 -14.53
CA TRP A 238 -18.25 -0.25 -14.67
C TRP A 238 -19.25 -0.16 -15.82
N LYS A 239 -18.82 -0.61 -17.01
CA LYS A 239 -19.68 -0.61 -18.18
C LYS A 239 -20.96 -1.42 -17.96
N ARG A 240 -20.85 -2.57 -17.33
CA ARG A 240 -22.01 -3.42 -17.00
C ARG A 240 -22.99 -2.70 -16.08
N LYS A 241 -22.49 -1.92 -15.11
CA LYS A 241 -23.32 -1.20 -14.14
C LYS A 241 -23.86 0.12 -14.68
N HIS A 242 -23.08 0.85 -15.46
CA HIS A 242 -23.37 2.23 -15.85
C HIS A 242 -23.63 2.43 -17.36
N GLY A 243 -23.48 1.39 -18.18
CA GLY A 243 -23.64 1.46 -19.64
C GLY A 243 -22.48 2.07 -20.41
N GLU A 244 -21.45 2.55 -19.70
CA GLU A 244 -20.26 3.19 -20.28
C GLU A 244 -18.99 2.69 -19.58
N LYS A 245 -17.82 3.09 -20.07
CA LYS A 245 -16.54 2.81 -19.40
C LYS A 245 -16.25 3.86 -18.33
N PRO A 246 -15.48 3.52 -17.28
CA PRO A 246 -15.11 4.44 -16.21
C PRO A 246 -14.11 5.50 -16.65
#